data_6b2474cffaa9be4581266c8086cd8d8b
#
_entry.id   6b2474cffaa9be4581266c8086cd8d8b
#
_cell.length_a   1.000
_cell.length_b   1.000
_cell.length_c   1.000
_cell.angle_alpha   90.00
_cell.angle_beta   90.00
_cell.angle_gamma   90.00
#
_symmetry.space_group_name_H-M   'P 1'
#
loop_
_entity.id
_entity.type
_entity.pdbx_description
1 polymer ?
#
loop_
_entity_poly.entity_id
_entity_poly.type
_entity_poly.pdbx_seq_one_letter_code
_entity_poly.pdbx_strand_id
1 'polypeptide(L)' 'MELVVPDAEVLAQLLQLAQDGRLKKLAEVAVTLEKQDRRYTTFVQHILELTREFQVEKLEAFIQQFTH' A
#
# COMPACT_ATOMS: atom_id res chain seq x y z
N MET A 1 10.50 -15.19 -6.25
CA MET A 1 10.29 -13.83 -6.77
C MET A 1 10.18 -12.86 -5.60
N GLU A 2 11.02 -11.85 -5.60
CA GLU A 2 11.00 -10.88 -4.51
C GLU A 2 9.93 -9.82 -4.75
N LEU A 3 9.21 -9.48 -3.68
CA LEU A 3 8.24 -8.39 -3.72
C LEU A 3 9.00 -7.08 -3.54
N VAL A 4 8.91 -6.21 -4.54
CA VAL A 4 9.53 -4.89 -4.45
C VAL A 4 8.57 -3.96 -3.72
N VAL A 5 9.03 -3.37 -2.63
CA VAL A 5 8.22 -2.45 -1.83
C VAL A 5 8.84 -1.06 -1.81
N PRO A 6 8.03 -0.01 -1.64
CA PRO A 6 8.56 1.35 -1.58
C PRO A 6 9.36 1.57 -0.30
N ASP A 7 10.03 2.70 -0.21
CA ASP A 7 10.86 2.99 0.95
C ASP A 7 10.00 3.23 2.21
N ALA A 8 10.69 3.32 3.36
CA ALA A 8 10.02 3.42 4.66
C ALA A 8 9.10 4.64 4.76
N GLU A 9 9.49 5.74 4.14
CA GLU A 9 8.70 6.97 4.18
C GLU A 9 7.35 6.79 3.49
N VAL A 10 7.36 6.16 2.33
CA VAL A 10 6.13 5.90 1.59
C VAL A 10 5.27 4.87 2.31
N LEU A 11 5.91 3.82 2.85
CA LEU A 11 5.18 2.80 3.62
C LEU A 11 4.49 3.43 4.82
N ALA A 12 5.17 4.33 5.53
CA ALA A 12 4.57 5.03 6.68
C ALA A 12 3.37 5.87 6.25
N GLN A 13 3.46 6.53 5.11
CA GLN A 13 2.36 7.32 4.57
C GLN A 13 1.16 6.44 4.26
N LEU A 14 1.39 5.31 3.60
CA LEU A 14 0.32 4.38 3.27
C LEU A 14 -0.34 3.83 4.54
N LEU A 15 0.49 3.47 5.52
CA LEU A 15 -0.03 2.97 6.79
C LEU A 15 -0.90 4.00 7.50
N GLN A 16 -0.46 5.25 7.50
CA GLN A 16 -1.23 6.33 8.13
C GLN A 16 -2.58 6.51 7.45
N LEU A 17 -2.61 6.46 6.13
CA LEU A 17 -3.86 6.56 5.39
C LEU A 17 -4.81 5.41 5.72
N ALA A 18 -4.27 4.20 5.86
CA ALA A 18 -5.07 3.05 6.23
C ALA A 18 -5.65 3.21 7.63
N GLN A 19 -4.83 3.67 8.58
CA GLN A 19 -5.26 3.88 9.95
C GLN A 19 -6.35 4.96 10.07
N ASP A 20 -6.27 5.96 9.20
CA ASP A 20 -7.24 7.05 9.16
C ASP A 20 -8.51 6.68 8.39
N GLY A 21 -8.54 5.51 7.79
CA GLY A 21 -9.68 5.07 6.98
C GLY A 21 -9.79 5.78 5.64
N ARG A 22 -8.72 6.43 5.18
CA ARG A 22 -8.71 7.17 3.93
C ARG A 22 -8.33 6.25 2.77
N LEU A 23 -9.18 5.28 2.51
CA LEU A 23 -8.87 4.24 1.53
C LEU A 23 -8.80 4.75 0.10
N LYS A 24 -9.64 5.73 -0.24
CA LYS A 24 -9.61 6.32 -1.56
C LYS A 24 -8.28 7.01 -1.84
N LYS A 25 -7.81 7.80 -0.87
CA LYS A 25 -6.53 8.49 -1.00
C LYS A 25 -5.38 7.49 -1.05
N LEU A 26 -5.48 6.45 -0.25
CA LEU A 26 -4.47 5.39 -0.23
C LEU A 26 -4.37 4.72 -1.61
N ALA A 27 -5.51 4.44 -2.23
CA ALA A 27 -5.53 3.84 -3.56
C ALA A 27 -4.89 4.77 -4.60
N GLU A 28 -5.14 6.08 -4.49
CA GLU A 28 -4.55 7.05 -5.40
C GLU A 28 -3.03 7.07 -5.28
N VAL A 29 -2.51 7.04 -4.04
CA VAL A 29 -1.08 7.01 -3.80
C VAL A 29 -0.47 5.74 -4.37
N ALA A 30 -1.13 4.60 -4.15
CA ALA A 30 -0.66 3.32 -4.65
C ALA A 30 -0.57 3.30 -6.18
N VAL A 31 -1.59 3.82 -6.86
CA VAL A 31 -1.59 3.88 -8.32
C VAL A 31 -0.47 4.78 -8.83
N THR A 32 -0.22 5.90 -8.14
CA THR A 32 0.88 6.80 -8.49
C THR A 32 2.23 6.10 -8.37
N LEU A 33 2.41 5.29 -7.33
CA LEU A 33 3.65 4.51 -7.16
C LEU A 33 3.88 3.58 -8.34
N GLU A 34 2.83 2.89 -8.78
CA GLU A 34 2.95 1.96 -9.89
C GLU A 34 3.33 2.69 -11.18
N LYS A 35 2.78 3.89 -11.38
CA LYS A 35 3.10 4.69 -12.56
C LYS A 35 4.55 5.17 -12.56
N GLN A 36 5.09 5.45 -11.37
CA GLN A 36 6.47 5.90 -11.23
C GLN A 36 7.45 4.76 -11.45
N ASP A 37 7.11 3.55 -11.01
CA ASP A 37 8.01 2.41 -11.13
C ASP A 37 7.17 1.13 -11.17
N ARG A 38 7.19 0.47 -12.32
CA ARG A 38 6.41 -0.74 -12.53
C ARG A 38 6.85 -1.91 -11.64
N ARG A 39 8.02 -1.83 -11.05
CA ARG A 39 8.46 -2.87 -10.13
C ARG A 39 7.55 -2.98 -8.91
N TYR A 40 6.79 -1.93 -8.62
CA TYR A 40 5.84 -1.93 -7.51
C TYR A 40 4.49 -2.55 -7.87
N THR A 41 4.30 -3.00 -9.09
CA THR A 41 3.00 -3.48 -9.55
C THR A 41 2.39 -4.53 -8.63
N THR A 42 3.15 -5.56 -8.25
CA THR A 42 2.64 -6.63 -7.40
C THR A 42 2.22 -6.10 -6.03
N PHE A 43 3.06 -5.26 -5.43
CA PHE A 43 2.76 -4.63 -4.15
C PHE A 43 1.49 -3.79 -4.26
N VAL A 44 1.41 -2.95 -5.30
CA VAL A 44 0.27 -2.06 -5.49
C VAL A 44 -1.03 -2.83 -5.74
N GLN A 45 -0.97 -3.90 -6.53
CA GLN A 45 -2.16 -4.72 -6.78
C GLN A 45 -2.70 -5.33 -5.50
N HIS A 46 -1.81 -5.76 -4.61
CA HIS A 46 -2.23 -6.32 -3.34
C HIS A 46 -2.90 -5.25 -2.46
N ILE A 47 -2.31 -4.05 -2.43
CA ILE A 47 -2.88 -2.90 -1.73
C ILE A 47 -4.28 -2.58 -2.25
N LEU A 48 -4.42 -2.50 -3.58
CA LEU A 48 -5.69 -2.14 -4.20
C LEU A 48 -6.76 -3.20 -3.94
N GLU A 49 -6.38 -4.47 -3.94
CA GLU A 49 -7.31 -5.56 -3.67
C GLU A 49 -7.86 -5.46 -2.25
N LEU A 50 -6.99 -5.26 -1.26
CA LEU A 50 -7.41 -5.13 0.12
C LEU A 50 -8.27 -3.88 0.31
N THR A 51 -7.92 -2.79 -0.37
CA THR A 51 -8.67 -1.55 -0.31
C THR A 51 -10.07 -1.72 -0.89
N ARG A 52 -10.16 -2.42 -2.02
CA ARG A 52 -11.44 -2.67 -2.68
C ARG A 52 -12.37 -3.49 -1.81
N GLU A 53 -11.81 -4.41 -1.03
CA GLU A 53 -12.58 -5.28 -0.15
C GLU A 53 -12.81 -4.67 1.23
N PHE A 54 -12.33 -3.45 1.45
CA PHE A 54 -12.43 -2.74 2.74
C PHE A 54 -11.81 -3.53 3.89
N GLN A 55 -10.75 -4.28 3.61
CA GLN A 55 -10.05 -5.08 4.62
C GLN A 55 -8.98 -4.25 5.31
N VAL A 56 -9.42 -3.25 6.10
CA VAL A 56 -8.50 -2.28 6.71
C VAL A 56 -7.46 -2.94 7.60
N GLU A 57 -7.88 -3.89 8.45
CA GLU A 57 -6.95 -4.57 9.35
C GLU A 57 -5.91 -5.37 8.60
N LYS A 58 -6.33 -6.07 7.54
CA LYS A 58 -5.40 -6.83 6.71
C LYS A 58 -4.47 -5.91 5.95
N LEU A 59 -4.97 -4.76 5.51
CA LEU A 59 -4.18 -3.77 4.81
C LEU A 59 -3.09 -3.21 5.73
N GLU A 60 -3.46 -2.86 6.96
CA GLU A 60 -2.49 -2.38 7.94
C GLU A 60 -1.44 -3.44 8.22
N ALA A 61 -1.86 -4.68 8.45
CA ALA A 61 -0.93 -5.78 8.73
C ALA A 61 0.03 -6.01 7.55
N PHE A 62 -0.50 -5.94 6.33
CA PHE A 62 0.32 -6.12 5.15
C PHE A 62 1.41 -5.05 5.06
N ILE A 63 1.05 -3.78 5.29
CA ILE A 63 2.01 -2.69 5.23
C ILE A 63 3.01 -2.78 6.39
N GLN A 64 2.52 -3.11 7.60
CA GLN A 64 3.36 -3.18 8.79
C GLN A 64 4.47 -4.20 8.68
N GLN A 65 4.27 -5.28 7.94
CA GLN A 65 5.33 -6.29 7.83
C GLN A 65 6.57 -5.76 7.11
N PHE A 66 6.45 -4.65 6.40
CA PHE A 66 7.58 -4.02 5.71
C PHE A 66 8.11 -2.78 6.46
N THR A 67 7.46 -2.39 7.55
CA THR A 67 7.88 -1.24 8.36
C THR A 67 8.45 -1.74 9.68
N HIS A 68 9.74 -1.61 9.84
CA HIS A 68 10.39 -2.02 11.09
C HIS A 68 11.04 -0.85 11.78
#